data_b6a5006d094886cc0c76118efd75fadb
#
_entry.id   b6a5006d094886cc0c76118efd75fadb
#
_cell.length_a   1.000
_cell.length_b   1.000
_cell.length_c   1.000
_cell.angle_alpha   90.00
_cell.angle_beta   90.00
_cell.angle_gamma   90.00
#
_symmetry.space_group_name_H-M   'P 1'
#
loop_
_entity.id
_entity.type
_entity.pdbx_description
1 polymer ?
#
loop_
_entity_poly.entity_id
_entity_poly.type
_entity_poly.pdbx_seq_one_letter_code
_entity_poly.pdbx_strand_id
1 'polypeptide(L)'
;MISPALLERVACPVCLESAGCPQCSAPAGHAACRDDYVRRVRCACGGPDKVRLEARAEAALVCPCCGASYALRRHDGYADLGPVRPVGEVTQYADHEFQERLGTTDAEPVLSARVKADMMRRMLAPGAGEVVLDLGCGAGKLALYAGRDGARAAGVDVAPFFLAGAAAAVDLVRGDLRRLPFRKGAFPSAYSLDVLEHLDEPGVLDVLVEARRTVGPGGRLFVYTHAMESSALARFQRAVNRLARRLGQAGLIDHEREALRKSDHLNAIRSHEHFEALCAEAGLEVAERRYYNVVFKAVVEDLGLRLYEQARRRKPRPPEATEGRSANSLRASVKPPGALAMAAARALTWVLKLDVVLFGGVRTGPFFGLLRPRGGVQEGPHA
;
A
#
# COMPACT_ATOMS: atom_id res chain seq x y z
N MET A 1 -15.79 -1.80 11.88
CA MET A 1 -17.19 -1.41 11.52
C MET A 1 -17.08 -0.41 10.37
N ILE A 2 -17.75 -0.66 9.25
CA ILE A 2 -17.70 0.24 8.08
C ILE A 2 -18.36 1.57 8.46
N SER A 3 -17.60 2.66 8.38
CA SER A 3 -18.06 3.97 8.81
C SER A 3 -18.97 4.64 7.76
N PRO A 4 -19.91 5.51 8.17
CA PRO A 4 -20.67 6.34 7.22
C PRO A 4 -19.74 7.15 6.30
N ALA A 5 -18.61 7.61 6.82
CA ALA A 5 -17.63 8.37 6.06
C ALA A 5 -16.99 7.57 4.92
N LEU A 6 -16.81 6.24 5.06
CA LEU A 6 -16.36 5.39 3.97
C LEU A 6 -17.43 5.28 2.89
N LEU A 7 -18.71 5.13 3.29
CA LEU A 7 -19.83 5.00 2.35
C LEU A 7 -19.97 6.22 1.42
N GLU A 8 -19.58 7.39 1.90
CA GLU A 8 -19.54 8.61 1.07
C GLU A 8 -18.39 8.64 0.06
N ARG A 9 -17.35 7.84 0.29
CA ARG A 9 -16.13 7.82 -0.52
C ARG A 9 -16.11 6.73 -1.56
N VAL A 10 -16.82 5.62 -1.33
CA VAL A 10 -16.84 4.50 -2.26
C VAL A 10 -17.67 4.79 -3.51
N ALA A 11 -17.34 4.14 -4.59
CA ALA A 11 -18.01 4.25 -5.87
C ALA A 11 -18.12 2.90 -6.58
N CYS A 12 -19.05 2.78 -7.50
CA CYS A 12 -19.32 1.56 -8.22
C CYS A 12 -18.20 1.18 -9.19
N PRO A 13 -17.49 0.04 -9.01
CA PRO A 13 -16.47 -0.41 -9.95
C PRO A 13 -17.00 -0.65 -11.37
N VAL A 14 -18.21 -1.19 -11.52
CA VAL A 14 -18.84 -1.43 -12.84
C VAL A 14 -19.06 -0.12 -13.59
N CYS A 15 -19.62 0.90 -12.92
CA CYS A 15 -19.82 2.19 -13.55
C CYS A 15 -18.51 2.90 -13.90
N LEU A 16 -17.44 2.59 -13.19
CA LEU A 16 -16.13 3.11 -13.53
C LEU A 16 -15.64 2.61 -14.90
N GLU A 17 -15.82 1.32 -15.17
CA GLU A 17 -15.41 0.73 -16.44
C GLU A 17 -16.28 1.19 -17.61
N SER A 18 -17.57 1.46 -17.36
CA SER A 18 -18.55 1.83 -18.39
C SER A 18 -18.77 3.33 -18.56
N ALA A 19 -18.46 4.14 -17.54
CA ALA A 19 -18.71 5.57 -17.59
C ALA A 19 -17.77 6.29 -18.55
N GLY A 20 -18.31 6.79 -19.65
CA GLY A 20 -17.63 7.77 -20.48
C GLY A 20 -17.39 9.06 -19.70
N CYS A 21 -16.29 9.77 -20.01
CA CYS A 21 -16.14 11.15 -19.57
C CYS A 21 -17.28 12.00 -20.17
N PRO A 22 -18.07 12.77 -19.39
CA PRO A 22 -19.13 13.59 -19.94
C PRO A 22 -18.67 14.54 -21.04
N GLN A 23 -17.45 15.09 -20.94
CA GLN A 23 -16.87 15.98 -21.95
C GLN A 23 -16.39 15.20 -23.16
N CYS A 24 -15.91 13.96 -23.00
CA CYS A 24 -15.47 13.11 -24.12
C CYS A 24 -16.63 12.35 -24.76
N SER A 25 -17.79 12.30 -24.14
CA SER A 25 -19.03 11.70 -24.69
C SER A 25 -19.76 12.66 -25.66
N ALA A 26 -19.37 13.94 -25.66
CA ALA A 26 -19.87 14.89 -26.65
C ALA A 26 -19.38 14.51 -28.06
N PRO A 27 -20.12 14.83 -29.14
CA PRO A 27 -19.75 14.50 -30.53
C PRO A 27 -18.36 15.01 -30.93
N ALA A 28 -17.87 16.08 -30.31
CA ALA A 28 -16.54 16.65 -30.48
C ALA A 28 -15.50 16.12 -29.45
N GLY A 29 -15.86 15.16 -28.61
CA GLY A 29 -14.99 14.65 -27.55
C GLY A 29 -13.81 13.85 -28.08
N HIS A 30 -12.76 13.75 -27.25
CA HIS A 30 -11.53 13.04 -27.55
C HIS A 30 -11.81 11.54 -27.81
N ALA A 31 -11.88 11.13 -29.08
CA ALA A 31 -12.14 9.74 -29.48
C ALA A 31 -11.19 8.74 -28.78
N ALA A 32 -9.93 9.14 -28.56
CA ALA A 32 -8.93 8.35 -27.87
C ALA A 32 -9.25 8.04 -26.37
N CYS A 33 -10.16 8.79 -25.74
CA CYS A 33 -10.55 8.55 -24.36
C CYS A 33 -11.68 7.51 -24.22
N ARG A 34 -12.34 7.14 -25.32
CA ARG A 34 -13.54 6.26 -25.25
C ARG A 34 -13.19 4.80 -24.97
N ASP A 35 -12.07 4.34 -25.49
CA ASP A 35 -11.71 2.91 -25.50
C ASP A 35 -10.66 2.53 -24.47
N ASP A 36 -10.01 3.51 -23.82
CA ASP A 36 -8.93 3.29 -22.88
C ASP A 36 -9.24 3.96 -21.53
N TYR A 37 -9.40 3.15 -20.48
CA TYR A 37 -9.66 3.63 -19.13
C TYR A 37 -8.59 4.58 -18.61
N VAL A 38 -7.31 4.24 -18.81
CA VAL A 38 -6.16 5.03 -18.33
C VAL A 38 -6.15 6.40 -19.00
N ARG A 39 -6.41 6.45 -20.32
CA ARG A 39 -6.52 7.72 -21.06
C ARG A 39 -7.70 8.56 -20.58
N ARG A 40 -8.84 7.94 -20.27
CA ARG A 40 -10.02 8.64 -19.71
C ARG A 40 -9.71 9.28 -18.35
N VAL A 41 -9.01 8.59 -17.47
CA VAL A 41 -8.65 9.11 -16.14
C VAL A 41 -7.59 10.21 -16.23
N ARG A 42 -6.73 10.19 -17.26
CA ARG A 42 -5.72 11.22 -17.55
C ARG A 42 -6.27 12.45 -18.27
N CYS A 43 -7.48 12.38 -18.79
CA CYS A 43 -8.09 13.52 -19.49
C CYS A 43 -8.10 14.76 -18.57
N ALA A 44 -7.92 15.96 -19.17
CA ALA A 44 -7.94 17.23 -18.45
C ALA A 44 -9.24 17.44 -17.63
N CYS A 45 -10.35 16.80 -18.03
CA CYS A 45 -11.60 16.76 -17.25
C CYS A 45 -11.48 16.01 -15.91
N GLY A 46 -10.32 15.36 -15.64
CA GLY A 46 -10.06 14.62 -14.41
C GLY A 46 -10.74 13.23 -14.34
N GLY A 47 -11.19 12.72 -15.47
CA GLY A 47 -11.80 11.38 -15.57
C GLY A 47 -13.27 11.33 -15.11
N PRO A 48 -13.90 10.16 -15.24
CA PRO A 48 -15.29 9.96 -14.85
C PRO A 48 -15.46 10.11 -13.33
N ASP A 49 -16.47 10.83 -12.90
CA ASP A 49 -16.94 10.76 -11.51
C ASP A 49 -17.75 9.49 -11.33
N LYS A 50 -17.43 8.71 -10.29
CA LYS A 50 -18.07 7.44 -10.03
C LYS A 50 -19.40 7.64 -9.32
N VAL A 51 -20.37 6.84 -9.69
CA VAL A 51 -21.67 6.83 -9.02
C VAL A 51 -21.51 6.36 -7.59
N ARG A 52 -22.05 7.11 -6.66
CA ARG A 52 -22.11 6.77 -5.25
C ARG A 52 -22.92 5.49 -5.05
N LEU A 53 -22.40 4.60 -4.21
CA LEU A 53 -23.09 3.39 -3.78
C LEU A 53 -24.06 3.71 -2.63
N GLU A 54 -25.21 3.06 -2.65
CA GLU A 54 -26.23 3.18 -1.60
C GLU A 54 -26.23 1.92 -0.73
N ALA A 55 -26.24 2.09 0.58
CA ALA A 55 -26.41 0.96 1.49
C ALA A 55 -27.87 0.47 1.42
N ARG A 56 -28.08 -0.76 1.01
CA ARG A 56 -29.38 -1.45 1.09
C ARG A 56 -29.30 -2.55 2.14
N ALA A 57 -30.18 -2.44 3.12
CA ALA A 57 -30.13 -3.29 4.31
C ALA A 57 -28.73 -3.29 4.97
N GLU A 58 -28.47 -4.20 5.89
CA GLU A 58 -27.20 -4.21 6.63
C GLU A 58 -26.06 -4.92 5.89
N ALA A 59 -26.32 -5.54 4.73
CA ALA A 59 -25.39 -6.51 4.12
C ALA A 59 -24.89 -6.13 2.72
N ALA A 60 -25.43 -5.10 2.07
CA ALA A 60 -25.07 -4.80 0.69
C ALA A 60 -24.95 -3.30 0.39
N LEU A 61 -24.06 -2.98 -0.54
CA LEU A 61 -23.99 -1.71 -1.25
C LEU A 61 -24.53 -1.92 -2.66
N VAL A 62 -25.43 -1.08 -3.11
CA VAL A 62 -26.05 -1.19 -4.44
C VAL A 62 -25.79 0.09 -5.23
N CYS A 63 -25.43 -0.08 -6.49
CA CYS A 63 -25.32 1.03 -7.42
C CYS A 63 -26.71 1.42 -7.96
N PRO A 64 -27.19 2.65 -7.74
CA PRO A 64 -28.47 3.08 -8.29
C PRO A 64 -28.46 3.22 -9.81
N CYS A 65 -27.29 3.32 -10.43
CA CYS A 65 -27.16 3.51 -11.87
C CYS A 65 -27.21 2.17 -12.64
N CYS A 66 -26.39 1.19 -12.25
CA CYS A 66 -26.29 -0.09 -12.98
C CYS A 66 -26.88 -1.29 -12.23
N GLY A 67 -27.39 -1.11 -11.02
CA GLY A 67 -27.97 -2.17 -10.18
C GLY A 67 -26.94 -3.15 -9.58
N ALA A 68 -25.64 -2.98 -9.84
CA ALA A 68 -24.61 -3.85 -9.29
C ALA A 68 -24.63 -3.84 -7.76
N SER A 69 -24.50 -5.02 -7.14
CA SER A 69 -24.53 -5.21 -5.70
C SER A 69 -23.20 -5.72 -5.19
N TYR A 70 -22.74 -5.18 -4.08
CA TYR A 70 -21.44 -5.44 -3.44
C TYR A 70 -21.66 -5.82 -1.99
N ALA A 71 -20.96 -6.84 -1.52
CA ALA A 71 -21.15 -7.33 -0.17
C ALA A 71 -20.51 -6.40 0.87
N LEU A 72 -21.27 -6.07 1.92
CA LEU A 72 -20.74 -5.51 3.16
C LEU A 72 -20.44 -6.69 4.11
N ARG A 73 -19.20 -7.08 4.20
CA ARG A 73 -18.72 -8.12 5.10
C ARG A 73 -18.61 -7.59 6.53
N ARG A 74 -19.74 -7.23 7.14
CA ARG A 74 -19.77 -6.58 8.46
C ARG A 74 -19.13 -7.40 9.57
N HIS A 75 -19.30 -8.72 9.52
CA HIS A 75 -18.66 -9.64 10.47
C HIS A 75 -17.13 -9.60 10.34
N ASP A 76 -16.64 -9.51 9.12
CA ASP A 76 -15.20 -9.46 8.81
C ASP A 76 -14.65 -8.03 8.77
N GLY A 77 -15.52 -7.01 8.86
CA GLY A 77 -15.17 -5.59 9.02
C GLY A 77 -14.69 -4.89 7.74
N TYR A 78 -15.07 -5.35 6.53
CA TYR A 78 -14.69 -4.71 5.28
C TYR A 78 -15.82 -4.66 4.23
N ALA A 79 -15.68 -3.78 3.25
CA ALA A 79 -16.53 -3.73 2.06
C ALA A 79 -15.85 -4.48 0.92
N ASP A 80 -16.55 -5.45 0.31
CA ASP A 80 -16.05 -6.21 -0.84
C ASP A 80 -16.43 -5.51 -2.15
N LEU A 81 -15.53 -4.66 -2.62
CA LEU A 81 -15.62 -3.93 -3.89
C LEU A 81 -14.59 -4.45 -4.89
N GLY A 82 -14.30 -5.75 -4.85
CA GLY A 82 -13.38 -6.40 -5.77
C GLY A 82 -13.74 -6.12 -7.23
N PRO A 83 -12.77 -6.17 -8.15
CA PRO A 83 -13.01 -5.94 -9.56
C PRO A 83 -14.02 -6.97 -10.10
N VAL A 84 -14.90 -6.51 -10.98
CA VAL A 84 -15.88 -7.39 -11.68
C VAL A 84 -15.15 -8.39 -12.56
N ARG A 85 -13.97 -8.01 -13.07
CA ARG A 85 -13.05 -8.86 -13.80
C ARG A 85 -11.65 -8.70 -13.24
N PRO A 86 -10.84 -9.78 -13.12
CA PRO A 86 -9.44 -9.66 -12.74
C PRO A 86 -8.72 -8.70 -13.69
N VAL A 87 -7.96 -7.76 -13.14
CA VAL A 87 -7.11 -6.84 -13.90
C VAL A 87 -5.69 -7.39 -13.83
N GLY A 88 -5.24 -8.10 -14.87
CA GLY A 88 -3.92 -8.73 -14.93
C GLY A 88 -3.76 -9.96 -14.03
N GLU A 89 -2.52 -10.35 -13.77
CA GLU A 89 -2.20 -11.49 -12.93
C GLU A 89 -2.60 -11.25 -11.47
N VAL A 90 -3.09 -12.32 -10.84
CA VAL A 90 -3.43 -12.29 -9.40
C VAL A 90 -2.12 -12.49 -8.62
N THR A 91 -1.80 -11.54 -7.77
CA THR A 91 -0.63 -11.63 -6.90
C THR A 91 -0.76 -12.81 -5.91
N GLN A 92 0.36 -13.46 -5.57
CA GLN A 92 0.40 -14.49 -4.54
C GLN A 92 -0.06 -14.01 -3.15
N TYR A 93 -0.04 -12.71 -2.91
CA TYR A 93 -0.59 -12.12 -1.68
C TYR A 93 -2.10 -12.31 -1.53
N ALA A 94 -2.82 -12.64 -2.60
CA ALA A 94 -4.23 -13.01 -2.56
C ALA A 94 -4.45 -14.48 -2.11
N ASP A 95 -3.39 -15.27 -1.98
CA ASP A 95 -3.45 -16.66 -1.51
C ASP A 95 -3.40 -16.74 0.02
N HIS A 96 -4.33 -17.50 0.61
CA HIS A 96 -4.47 -17.61 2.07
C HIS A 96 -3.29 -18.37 2.69
N GLU A 97 -2.84 -19.46 2.07
CA GLU A 97 -1.73 -20.27 2.58
C GLU A 97 -0.43 -19.47 2.57
N PHE A 98 -0.22 -18.69 1.50
CA PHE A 98 0.90 -17.76 1.43
C PHE A 98 0.89 -16.75 2.58
N GLN A 99 -0.26 -16.15 2.88
CA GLN A 99 -0.40 -15.20 3.99
C GLN A 99 -0.16 -15.85 5.35
N GLU A 100 -0.63 -17.07 5.56
CA GLU A 100 -0.35 -17.82 6.80
C GLU A 100 1.14 -18.12 6.97
N ARG A 101 1.84 -18.48 5.89
CA ARG A 101 3.29 -18.71 5.90
C ARG A 101 4.08 -17.44 6.19
N LEU A 102 3.66 -16.30 5.66
CA LEU A 102 4.28 -15.00 5.98
C LEU A 102 4.12 -14.67 7.46
N GLY A 103 2.99 -15.01 8.04
CA GLY A 103 2.63 -14.71 9.41
C GLY A 103 2.50 -13.21 9.67
N THR A 104 1.54 -12.83 10.46
CA THR A 104 1.32 -11.43 10.83
C THR A 104 1.05 -11.27 12.33
N THR A 105 1.21 -10.07 12.85
CA THR A 105 0.93 -9.72 14.24
C THR A 105 0.30 -8.34 14.30
N ASP A 106 -0.62 -8.14 15.24
CA ASP A 106 -1.27 -6.86 15.56
C ASP A 106 -0.41 -5.92 16.41
N ALA A 107 0.78 -6.39 16.84
CA ALA A 107 1.74 -5.53 17.55
C ALA A 107 2.11 -4.30 16.70
N GLU A 108 2.41 -3.18 17.36
CA GLU A 108 2.86 -1.97 16.67
C GLU A 108 4.06 -2.25 15.75
N PRO A 109 4.20 -1.51 14.65
CA PRO A 109 5.37 -1.64 13.79
C PRO A 109 6.63 -1.20 14.54
N VAL A 110 7.70 -1.95 14.36
CA VAL A 110 9.06 -1.66 14.88
C VAL A 110 10.07 -1.83 13.75
N LEU A 111 11.31 -1.43 13.98
CA LEU A 111 12.41 -1.57 13.05
C LEU A 111 12.12 -0.87 11.71
N SER A 112 12.46 -1.45 10.58
CA SER A 112 12.27 -0.83 9.26
C SER A 112 10.80 -0.51 8.94
N ALA A 113 9.85 -1.32 9.40
CA ALA A 113 8.43 -1.03 9.25
C ALA A 113 8.04 0.28 9.98
N ARG A 114 8.61 0.50 11.17
CA ARG A 114 8.41 1.75 11.91
C ARG A 114 9.11 2.94 11.26
N VAL A 115 10.31 2.76 10.72
CA VAL A 115 11.01 3.83 9.96
C VAL A 115 10.15 4.30 8.80
N LYS A 116 9.59 3.36 8.01
CA LYS A 116 8.70 3.68 6.88
C LYS A 116 7.44 4.42 7.34
N ALA A 117 6.77 3.91 8.39
CA ALA A 117 5.58 4.55 8.95
C ALA A 117 5.84 5.97 9.46
N ASP A 118 6.96 6.18 10.17
CA ASP A 118 7.32 7.50 10.67
C ASP A 118 7.73 8.48 9.55
N MET A 119 8.39 7.98 8.50
CA MET A 119 8.69 8.79 7.30
C MET A 119 7.42 9.17 6.55
N MET A 120 6.49 8.23 6.37
CA MET A 120 5.17 8.51 5.80
C MET A 120 4.47 9.64 6.58
N ARG A 121 4.38 9.50 7.90
CA ARG A 121 3.73 10.52 8.73
C ARG A 121 4.42 11.88 8.68
N ARG A 122 5.76 11.89 8.67
CA ARG A 122 6.54 13.13 8.58
C ARG A 122 6.36 13.85 7.25
N MET A 123 6.44 13.11 6.13
CA MET A 123 6.38 13.71 4.78
C MET A 123 4.95 13.99 4.34
N LEU A 124 4.01 13.10 4.65
CA LEU A 124 2.59 13.28 4.32
C LEU A 124 1.91 14.29 5.24
N ALA A 125 2.34 14.36 6.51
CA ALA A 125 1.84 15.26 7.54
C ALA A 125 0.31 15.37 7.58
N PRO A 126 -0.42 14.25 7.80
CA PRO A 126 -1.87 14.27 7.81
C PRO A 126 -2.39 15.14 8.95
N GLY A 127 -3.42 15.94 8.67
CA GLY A 127 -4.08 16.77 9.66
C GLY A 127 -4.92 15.96 10.64
N ALA A 128 -5.23 16.55 11.81
CA ALA A 128 -6.14 15.93 12.76
C ALA A 128 -7.53 15.71 12.13
N GLY A 129 -8.08 14.51 12.28
CA GLY A 129 -9.36 14.11 11.67
C GLY A 129 -9.30 13.81 10.16
N GLU A 130 -8.16 14.05 9.50
CA GLU A 130 -7.96 13.72 8.10
C GLU A 130 -8.06 12.20 7.90
N VAL A 131 -8.74 11.77 6.84
CA VAL A 131 -8.81 10.36 6.46
C VAL A 131 -7.72 10.07 5.44
N VAL A 132 -6.75 9.27 5.81
CA VAL A 132 -5.62 8.85 4.97
C VAL A 132 -5.91 7.49 4.35
N LEU A 133 -5.69 7.33 3.05
CA LEU A 133 -5.89 6.06 2.35
C LEU A 133 -4.58 5.28 2.26
N ASP A 134 -4.59 4.04 2.76
CA ASP A 134 -3.50 3.05 2.58
C ASP A 134 -3.75 2.23 1.31
N LEU A 135 -2.89 2.39 0.32
CA LEU A 135 -2.94 1.71 -0.98
C LEU A 135 -2.10 0.42 -0.92
N GLY A 136 -2.74 -0.72 -0.91
CA GLY A 136 -2.09 -2.02 -0.68
C GLY A 136 -1.85 -2.24 0.81
N CYS A 137 -2.91 -2.10 1.61
CA CYS A 137 -2.80 -2.12 3.07
C CYS A 137 -2.49 -3.50 3.65
N GLY A 138 -2.47 -4.56 2.83
CA GLY A 138 -2.27 -5.93 3.29
C GLY A 138 -3.24 -6.30 4.41
N ALA A 139 -2.71 -6.76 5.53
CA ALA A 139 -3.51 -7.09 6.71
C ALA A 139 -4.06 -5.87 7.49
N GLY A 140 -3.84 -4.63 7.02
CA GLY A 140 -4.32 -3.39 7.64
C GLY A 140 -3.49 -2.89 8.81
N LYS A 141 -2.35 -3.49 9.11
CA LYS A 141 -1.51 -3.16 10.27
C LYS A 141 -0.99 -1.71 10.24
N LEU A 142 -0.50 -1.25 9.09
CA LEU A 142 0.03 0.10 8.97
C LEU A 142 -1.07 1.14 8.97
N ALA A 143 -2.22 0.84 8.35
CA ALA A 143 -3.43 1.67 8.43
C ALA A 143 -3.91 1.84 9.88
N LEU A 144 -3.93 0.73 10.66
CA LEU A 144 -4.24 0.79 12.09
C LEU A 144 -3.27 1.70 12.85
N TYR A 145 -1.96 1.65 12.52
CA TYR A 145 -0.96 2.49 13.14
C TYR A 145 -1.09 3.96 12.73
N ALA A 146 -1.35 4.24 11.46
CA ALA A 146 -1.55 5.60 10.94
C ALA A 146 -2.71 6.31 11.65
N GLY A 147 -3.77 5.58 12.01
CA GLY A 147 -4.92 6.12 12.73
C GLY A 147 -4.70 6.49 14.20
N ARG A 148 -3.57 6.08 14.81
CA ARG A 148 -3.33 6.30 16.26
C ARG A 148 -3.04 7.75 16.67
N ASP A 149 -2.67 8.62 15.73
CA ASP A 149 -2.26 10.00 16.04
C ASP A 149 -3.29 11.05 15.64
N GLY A 150 -4.56 10.69 15.72
CA GLY A 150 -5.68 11.61 15.44
C GLY A 150 -6.07 11.71 13.97
N ALA A 151 -5.31 11.16 13.03
CA ALA A 151 -5.78 10.90 11.68
C ALA A 151 -6.70 9.67 11.69
N ARG A 152 -7.64 9.61 10.75
CA ARG A 152 -8.42 8.40 10.47
C ARG A 152 -7.75 7.65 9.32
N ALA A 153 -7.87 6.34 9.28
CA ALA A 153 -7.32 5.55 8.20
C ALA A 153 -8.41 4.77 7.46
N ALA A 154 -8.26 4.68 6.16
CA ALA A 154 -8.94 3.71 5.32
C ALA A 154 -7.88 2.88 4.61
N GLY A 155 -8.16 1.62 4.30
CA GLY A 155 -7.23 0.74 3.60
C GLY A 155 -7.91 0.01 2.46
N VAL A 156 -7.18 -0.19 1.36
CA VAL A 156 -7.63 -1.00 0.22
C VAL A 156 -6.57 -2.02 -0.14
N ASP A 157 -7.00 -3.27 -0.35
CA ASP A 157 -6.16 -4.36 -0.80
C ASP A 157 -6.95 -5.34 -1.67
N VAL A 158 -6.28 -6.04 -2.56
CA VAL A 158 -6.90 -7.10 -3.38
C VAL A 158 -7.24 -8.34 -2.56
N ALA A 159 -6.48 -8.57 -1.49
CA ALA A 159 -6.63 -9.70 -0.59
C ALA A 159 -7.50 -9.33 0.62
N PRO A 160 -8.53 -10.12 0.97
CA PRO A 160 -9.42 -9.80 2.08
C PRO A 160 -8.93 -10.35 3.43
N PHE A 161 -7.62 -10.43 3.65
CA PHE A 161 -7.04 -11.06 4.85
C PHE A 161 -6.65 -10.03 5.91
N PHE A 162 -7.64 -9.35 6.45
CA PHE A 162 -7.44 -8.27 7.41
C PHE A 162 -7.33 -8.78 8.86
N LEU A 163 -6.46 -8.14 9.65
CA LEU A 163 -6.38 -8.36 11.09
C LEU A 163 -7.68 -7.91 11.78
N ALA A 164 -8.14 -8.66 12.77
CA ALA A 164 -9.34 -8.31 13.51
C ALA A 164 -9.25 -6.92 14.16
N GLY A 165 -8.08 -6.53 14.68
CA GLY A 165 -7.85 -5.19 15.23
C GLY A 165 -7.94 -4.09 14.17
N ALA A 166 -7.46 -4.34 12.95
CA ALA A 166 -7.60 -3.40 11.84
C ALA A 166 -9.08 -3.32 11.38
N ALA A 167 -9.75 -4.45 11.21
CA ALA A 167 -11.16 -4.50 10.83
C ALA A 167 -12.10 -3.79 11.83
N ALA A 168 -11.69 -3.71 13.11
CA ALA A 168 -12.45 -3.00 14.13
C ALA A 168 -12.23 -1.47 14.11
N ALA A 169 -11.08 -0.99 13.65
CA ALA A 169 -10.64 0.40 13.82
C ALA A 169 -10.39 1.16 12.51
N VAL A 170 -10.28 0.47 11.39
CA VAL A 170 -9.95 1.03 10.06
C VAL A 170 -11.08 0.74 9.09
N ASP A 171 -11.39 1.68 8.23
CA ASP A 171 -12.30 1.49 7.11
C ASP A 171 -11.60 0.66 6.01
N LEU A 172 -11.91 -0.63 5.89
CA LEU A 172 -11.24 -1.55 4.99
C LEU A 172 -12.09 -1.88 3.77
N VAL A 173 -11.45 -1.94 2.62
CA VAL A 173 -12.07 -2.25 1.33
C VAL A 173 -11.23 -3.32 0.62
N ARG A 174 -11.89 -4.38 0.14
CA ARG A 174 -11.29 -5.24 -0.87
C ARG A 174 -11.47 -4.59 -2.23
N GLY A 175 -10.38 -4.34 -2.96
CA GLY A 175 -10.41 -3.69 -4.26
C GLY A 175 -9.08 -3.77 -5.00
N ASP A 176 -9.08 -3.55 -6.30
CA ASP A 176 -7.86 -3.49 -7.11
C ASP A 176 -7.32 -2.05 -7.14
N LEU A 177 -6.03 -1.89 -6.86
CA LEU A 177 -5.37 -0.58 -6.87
C LEU A 177 -5.33 0.07 -8.25
N ARG A 178 -5.33 -0.75 -9.30
CA ARG A 178 -5.37 -0.30 -10.69
C ARG A 178 -6.75 0.22 -11.12
N ARG A 179 -7.76 0.01 -10.28
CA ARG A 179 -9.17 0.42 -10.50
C ARG A 179 -9.83 0.74 -9.16
N LEU A 180 -9.29 1.73 -8.44
CA LEU A 180 -9.73 2.06 -7.09
C LEU A 180 -11.24 2.33 -7.00
N PRO A 181 -11.96 1.63 -6.12
CA PRO A 181 -13.41 1.78 -5.97
C PRO A 181 -13.79 3.01 -5.14
N PHE A 182 -13.15 4.14 -5.40
CA PHE A 182 -13.38 5.39 -4.69
C PHE A 182 -13.72 6.52 -5.66
N ARG A 183 -14.42 7.52 -5.15
CA ARG A 183 -14.73 8.74 -5.89
C ARG A 183 -13.47 9.58 -6.11
N LYS A 184 -13.52 10.44 -7.14
CA LYS A 184 -12.49 11.46 -7.37
C LYS A 184 -12.40 12.39 -6.15
N GLY A 185 -11.18 12.69 -5.70
CA GLY A 185 -10.94 13.57 -4.56
C GLY A 185 -11.52 13.06 -3.23
N ALA A 186 -11.75 11.74 -3.11
CA ALA A 186 -12.36 11.14 -1.93
C ALA A 186 -11.48 11.25 -0.67
N PHE A 187 -10.18 11.38 -0.84
CA PHE A 187 -9.22 11.45 0.27
C PHE A 187 -8.28 12.63 0.10
N PRO A 188 -7.97 13.39 1.14
CA PRO A 188 -6.98 14.48 1.07
C PRO A 188 -5.55 13.96 0.93
N SER A 189 -5.30 12.72 1.35
CA SER A 189 -3.99 12.09 1.22
C SER A 189 -4.08 10.58 1.13
N ALA A 190 -3.06 9.97 0.49
CA ALA A 190 -2.91 8.54 0.40
C ALA A 190 -1.42 8.16 0.55
N TYR A 191 -1.16 6.89 0.87
CA TYR A 191 0.20 6.35 0.86
C TYR A 191 0.23 4.91 0.33
N SER A 192 1.41 4.52 -0.16
CA SER A 192 1.70 3.15 -0.60
C SER A 192 3.07 2.75 -0.11
N LEU A 193 3.17 1.60 0.55
CA LEU A 193 4.40 1.08 1.16
C LEU A 193 4.65 -0.36 0.73
N ASP A 194 5.77 -0.61 0.05
CA ASP A 194 6.15 -1.95 -0.43
C ASP A 194 5.08 -2.60 -1.33
N VAL A 195 4.56 -1.86 -2.31
CA VAL A 195 3.50 -2.31 -3.23
C VAL A 195 3.92 -2.22 -4.69
N LEU A 196 4.50 -1.09 -5.11
CA LEU A 196 4.76 -0.82 -6.52
C LEU A 196 5.78 -1.79 -7.13
N GLU A 197 6.65 -2.37 -6.32
CA GLU A 197 7.62 -3.39 -6.74
C GLU A 197 7.00 -4.72 -7.17
N HIS A 198 5.74 -4.97 -6.80
CA HIS A 198 4.98 -6.16 -7.18
C HIS A 198 4.20 -6.00 -8.49
N LEU A 199 4.23 -4.81 -9.08
CA LEU A 199 3.50 -4.48 -10.29
C LEU A 199 4.44 -4.39 -11.50
N ASP A 200 3.91 -4.73 -12.67
CA ASP A 200 4.54 -4.40 -13.94
C ASP A 200 4.46 -2.89 -14.22
N GLU A 201 5.18 -2.42 -15.23
CA GLU A 201 5.23 -0.99 -15.56
C GLU A 201 3.85 -0.38 -15.85
N PRO A 202 2.97 -1.02 -16.66
CA PRO A 202 1.59 -0.54 -16.82
C PRO A 202 0.80 -0.50 -15.51
N GLY A 203 0.96 -1.50 -14.65
CA GLY A 203 0.31 -1.57 -13.34
C GLY A 203 0.76 -0.46 -12.39
N VAL A 204 2.07 -0.14 -12.36
CA VAL A 204 2.59 1.01 -11.60
C VAL A 204 1.93 2.30 -12.08
N LEU A 205 1.86 2.49 -13.40
CA LEU A 205 1.24 3.68 -13.98
C LEU A 205 -0.26 3.78 -13.65
N ASP A 206 -0.99 2.67 -13.77
CA ASP A 206 -2.42 2.60 -13.43
C ASP A 206 -2.66 2.98 -11.95
N VAL A 207 -1.85 2.45 -11.03
CA VAL A 207 -1.94 2.80 -9.60
C VAL A 207 -1.65 4.28 -9.35
N LEU A 208 -0.64 4.85 -9.98
CA LEU A 208 -0.31 6.28 -9.84
C LEU A 208 -1.45 7.17 -10.37
N VAL A 209 -2.05 6.81 -11.52
CA VAL A 209 -3.20 7.51 -12.11
C VAL A 209 -4.41 7.45 -11.19
N GLU A 210 -4.73 6.28 -10.66
CA GLU A 210 -5.84 6.09 -9.74
C GLU A 210 -5.63 6.78 -8.39
N ALA A 211 -4.41 6.71 -7.85
CA ALA A 211 -4.06 7.43 -6.63
C ALA A 211 -4.23 8.95 -6.81
N ARG A 212 -3.72 9.53 -7.91
CA ARG A 212 -3.93 10.94 -8.25
C ARG A 212 -5.42 11.29 -8.34
N ARG A 213 -6.20 10.48 -9.04
CA ARG A 213 -7.65 10.69 -9.16
C ARG A 213 -8.32 10.71 -7.80
N THR A 214 -7.95 9.77 -6.95
CA THR A 214 -8.56 9.53 -5.64
C THR A 214 -8.21 10.62 -4.63
N VAL A 215 -6.99 11.19 -4.66
CA VAL A 215 -6.62 12.31 -3.78
C VAL A 215 -7.05 13.67 -4.31
N GLY A 216 -7.29 13.81 -5.61
CA GLY A 216 -7.72 15.06 -6.22
C GLY A 216 -6.60 16.11 -6.35
N PRO A 217 -6.92 17.31 -6.88
CA PRO A 217 -5.91 18.32 -7.25
C PRO A 217 -5.05 18.84 -6.10
N GLY A 218 -5.62 19.02 -4.91
CA GLY A 218 -4.89 19.49 -3.71
C GLY A 218 -4.33 18.37 -2.84
N GLY A 219 -4.43 17.13 -3.31
CA GLY A 219 -4.07 15.95 -2.51
C GLY A 219 -2.58 15.68 -2.45
N ARG A 220 -2.21 14.78 -1.55
CA ARG A 220 -0.83 14.34 -1.31
C ARG A 220 -0.76 12.83 -1.38
N LEU A 221 0.28 12.32 -2.03
CA LEU A 221 0.55 10.89 -2.11
C LEU A 221 1.97 10.61 -1.62
N PHE A 222 2.11 9.74 -0.63
CA PHE A 222 3.41 9.25 -0.18
C PHE A 222 3.64 7.85 -0.74
N VAL A 223 4.86 7.59 -1.22
CA VAL A 223 5.27 6.25 -1.67
C VAL A 223 6.58 5.85 -1.02
N TYR A 224 6.70 4.57 -0.66
CA TYR A 224 7.96 3.90 -0.44
C TYR A 224 8.06 2.72 -1.38
N THR A 225 9.09 2.70 -2.20
CA THR A 225 9.35 1.65 -3.18
C THR A 225 10.83 1.61 -3.56
N HIS A 226 11.19 0.82 -4.56
CA HIS A 226 12.57 0.59 -4.99
C HIS A 226 12.74 0.90 -6.48
N ALA A 227 13.77 1.68 -6.82
CA ALA A 227 14.32 1.72 -8.17
C ALA A 227 15.48 0.73 -8.32
N MET A 228 15.73 0.24 -9.51
CA MET A 228 16.83 -0.71 -9.80
C MET A 228 18.19 -0.01 -9.83
N GLU A 229 18.49 0.73 -8.77
CA GLU A 229 19.73 1.47 -8.62
C GLU A 229 20.50 1.08 -7.36
N SER A 230 21.81 1.21 -7.40
CA SER A 230 22.69 0.92 -6.27
C SER A 230 23.43 2.17 -5.81
N SER A 231 23.58 2.33 -4.48
CA SER A 231 24.33 3.43 -3.90
C SER A 231 25.82 3.18 -3.84
N ALA A 232 26.60 4.24 -3.54
CA ALA A 232 28.00 4.13 -3.18
C ALA A 232 28.20 3.23 -1.94
N LEU A 233 27.20 3.17 -1.04
CA LEU A 233 27.18 2.34 0.16
C LEU A 233 26.88 0.86 -0.09
N ALA A 234 26.49 0.51 -1.33
CA ALA A 234 26.14 -0.86 -1.71
C ALA A 234 27.30 -1.87 -1.51
N ARG A 235 28.56 -1.42 -1.48
CA ARG A 235 29.70 -2.30 -1.18
C ARG A 235 29.60 -2.88 0.22
N PHE A 236 29.29 -2.05 1.20
CA PHE A 236 29.07 -2.48 2.59
C PHE A 236 27.88 -3.44 2.68
N GLN A 237 26.75 -3.07 2.09
CA GLN A 237 25.54 -3.89 2.03
C GLN A 237 25.83 -5.28 1.40
N ARG A 238 26.56 -5.31 0.27
CA ARG A 238 26.97 -6.57 -0.37
C ARG A 238 27.87 -7.42 0.53
N ALA A 239 28.74 -6.81 1.33
CA ALA A 239 29.58 -7.53 2.29
C ALA A 239 28.73 -8.17 3.39
N VAL A 240 27.82 -7.42 4.02
CA VAL A 240 26.88 -7.93 5.03
C VAL A 240 26.00 -9.05 4.45
N ASN A 241 25.45 -8.86 3.26
CA ASN A 241 24.60 -9.86 2.61
C ASN A 241 25.38 -11.13 2.22
N ARG A 242 26.66 -11.02 1.88
CA ARG A 242 27.53 -12.20 1.67
C ARG A 242 27.74 -12.97 2.96
N LEU A 243 28.00 -12.26 4.06
CA LEU A 243 28.11 -12.88 5.38
C LEU A 243 26.80 -13.57 5.78
N ALA A 244 25.68 -12.88 5.67
CA ALA A 244 24.37 -13.45 5.98
C ALA A 244 24.07 -14.71 5.16
N ARG A 245 24.40 -14.73 3.86
CA ARG A 245 24.26 -15.94 3.02
C ARG A 245 25.13 -17.08 3.48
N ARG A 246 26.40 -16.84 3.85
CA ARG A 246 27.29 -17.87 4.40
C ARG A 246 26.74 -18.47 5.69
N LEU A 247 26.21 -17.60 6.57
CA LEU A 247 25.56 -18.04 7.81
C LEU A 247 24.27 -18.82 7.53
N GLY A 248 23.54 -18.46 6.47
CA GLY A 248 22.38 -19.22 6.00
C GLY A 248 22.77 -20.62 5.50
N GLN A 249 23.84 -20.73 4.71
CA GLN A 249 24.38 -22.02 4.26
C GLN A 249 24.85 -22.90 5.43
N ALA A 250 25.33 -22.28 6.50
CA ALA A 250 25.70 -22.98 7.73
C ALA A 250 24.49 -23.28 8.66
N GLY A 251 23.25 -22.97 8.25
CA GLY A 251 22.04 -23.20 9.04
C GLY A 251 21.86 -22.28 10.24
N LEU A 252 22.65 -21.19 10.32
CA LEU A 252 22.63 -20.23 11.42
C LEU A 252 21.64 -19.08 11.19
N ILE A 253 21.17 -18.88 9.97
CA ILE A 253 20.17 -17.87 9.58
C ILE A 253 19.17 -18.53 8.64
N ASP A 254 17.88 -18.19 8.82
CA ASP A 254 16.81 -18.57 7.92
C ASP A 254 16.41 -17.39 7.03
N HIS A 255 16.43 -17.63 5.71
CA HIS A 255 16.05 -16.64 4.69
C HIS A 255 14.68 -16.92 4.05
N GLU A 256 13.96 -17.97 4.48
CA GLU A 256 12.72 -18.40 3.82
C GLU A 256 11.68 -17.28 3.73
N ARG A 257 11.41 -16.58 4.84
CA ARG A 257 10.44 -15.48 4.86
C ARG A 257 10.82 -14.30 3.98
N GLU A 258 12.11 -14.01 3.85
CA GLU A 258 12.56 -12.94 2.95
C GLU A 258 12.44 -13.37 1.49
N ALA A 259 12.83 -14.60 1.19
CA ALA A 259 12.66 -15.16 -0.14
C ALA A 259 11.19 -15.15 -0.55
N LEU A 260 10.28 -15.55 0.35
CA LEU A 260 8.83 -15.48 0.12
C LEU A 260 8.34 -14.05 -0.17
N ARG A 261 8.77 -13.06 0.61
CA ARG A 261 8.36 -11.66 0.40
C ARG A 261 8.86 -11.06 -0.91
N LYS A 262 9.94 -11.57 -1.47
CA LYS A 262 10.56 -11.06 -2.69
C LYS A 262 10.26 -11.92 -3.92
N SER A 263 9.53 -13.02 -3.77
CA SER A 263 9.35 -14.00 -4.84
C SER A 263 8.51 -13.47 -6.01
N ASP A 264 7.67 -12.45 -5.81
CA ASP A 264 6.86 -11.81 -6.84
C ASP A 264 7.25 -10.35 -7.13
N HIS A 265 8.47 -9.94 -6.76
CA HIS A 265 8.96 -8.61 -7.12
C HIS A 265 9.25 -8.55 -8.63
N LEU A 266 8.45 -7.79 -9.36
CA LEU A 266 8.67 -7.51 -10.78
C LEU A 266 9.68 -6.38 -11.00
N ASN A 267 9.83 -5.47 -10.01
CA ASN A 267 10.80 -4.37 -10.01
C ASN A 267 10.77 -3.52 -11.29
N ALA A 268 9.58 -3.13 -11.73
CA ALA A 268 9.37 -2.41 -12.98
C ALA A 268 10.04 -1.02 -13.02
N ILE A 269 10.34 -0.42 -11.87
CA ILE A 269 10.98 0.91 -11.77
C ILE A 269 12.47 0.79 -11.99
N ARG A 270 12.94 1.11 -13.20
CA ARG A 270 14.34 0.92 -13.64
C ARG A 270 15.31 1.94 -13.02
N SER A 271 14.86 3.19 -12.85
CA SER A 271 15.67 4.27 -12.27
C SER A 271 14.77 5.32 -11.62
N HIS A 272 15.36 6.30 -10.93
CA HIS A 272 14.60 7.42 -10.37
C HIS A 272 14.01 8.31 -11.46
N GLU A 273 14.72 8.52 -12.56
CA GLU A 273 14.22 9.27 -13.73
C GLU A 273 13.04 8.55 -14.39
N HIS A 274 13.13 7.21 -14.46
CA HIS A 274 12.00 6.40 -14.94
C HIS A 274 10.78 6.55 -14.05
N PHE A 275 10.95 6.52 -12.73
CA PHE A 275 9.85 6.77 -11.80
C PHE A 275 9.27 8.18 -11.96
N GLU A 276 10.10 9.20 -12.14
CA GLU A 276 9.65 10.57 -12.41
C GLU A 276 8.87 10.67 -13.73
N ALA A 277 9.30 9.94 -14.76
CA ALA A 277 8.57 9.87 -16.04
C ALA A 277 7.18 9.24 -15.84
N LEU A 278 7.08 8.11 -15.10
CA LEU A 278 5.79 7.49 -14.77
C LEU A 278 4.89 8.44 -13.94
N CYS A 279 5.46 9.13 -12.96
CA CYS A 279 4.74 10.16 -12.22
C CYS A 279 4.22 11.27 -13.13
N ALA A 280 5.08 11.78 -14.02
CA ALA A 280 4.73 12.83 -14.96
C ALA A 280 3.59 12.39 -15.90
N GLU A 281 3.67 11.17 -16.38
CA GLU A 281 2.64 10.56 -17.24
C GLU A 281 1.33 10.38 -16.49
N ALA A 282 1.38 10.03 -15.18
CA ALA A 282 0.21 9.98 -14.31
C ALA A 282 -0.33 11.37 -13.93
N GLY A 283 0.34 12.47 -14.30
CA GLY A 283 -0.01 13.83 -13.90
C GLY A 283 0.36 14.15 -12.45
N LEU A 284 1.42 13.52 -11.96
CA LEU A 284 2.02 13.74 -10.63
C LEU A 284 3.42 14.37 -10.80
N GLU A 285 3.89 15.02 -9.75
CA GLU A 285 5.28 15.44 -9.59
C GLU A 285 5.86 14.95 -8.27
N VAL A 286 7.16 14.70 -8.24
CA VAL A 286 7.89 14.34 -7.04
C VAL A 286 8.27 15.62 -6.32
N ALA A 287 7.52 15.99 -5.27
CA ALA A 287 7.72 17.21 -4.51
C ALA A 287 8.89 17.08 -3.51
N GLU A 288 9.08 15.91 -2.93
CA GLU A 288 10.19 15.62 -2.02
C GLU A 288 10.62 14.17 -2.19
N ARG A 289 11.94 13.91 -2.08
CA ARG A 289 12.52 12.57 -2.06
C ARG A 289 13.54 12.42 -0.96
N ARG A 290 13.52 11.25 -0.29
CA ARG A 290 14.55 10.82 0.66
C ARG A 290 14.95 9.40 0.34
N TYR A 291 16.23 9.11 0.43
CA TYR A 291 16.73 7.76 0.17
C TYR A 291 16.84 6.94 1.44
N TYR A 292 16.63 5.63 1.32
CA TYR A 292 16.79 4.70 2.43
C TYR A 292 17.89 3.70 2.09
N ASN A 293 19.10 4.00 2.51
CA ASN A 293 20.30 3.23 2.14
C ASN A 293 20.41 1.88 2.85
N VAL A 294 19.55 1.60 3.83
CA VAL A 294 19.41 0.33 4.57
C VAL A 294 20.73 -0.24 5.12
N VAL A 295 21.71 0.63 5.42
CA VAL A 295 23.03 0.25 5.95
C VAL A 295 22.90 -0.40 7.33
N PHE A 296 22.23 0.30 8.25
CA PHE A 296 21.98 -0.22 9.61
C PHE A 296 20.95 -1.35 9.58
N LYS A 297 19.97 -1.29 8.69
CA LYS A 297 19.02 -2.39 8.51
C LYS A 297 19.71 -3.70 8.17
N ALA A 298 20.69 -3.68 7.26
CA ALA A 298 21.45 -4.88 6.89
C ALA A 298 22.11 -5.56 8.10
N VAL A 299 22.66 -4.76 9.02
CA VAL A 299 23.29 -5.29 10.24
C VAL A 299 22.25 -5.72 11.28
N VAL A 300 21.26 -4.90 11.54
CA VAL A 300 20.30 -5.12 12.65
C VAL A 300 19.26 -6.18 12.26
N GLU A 301 18.62 -6.05 11.10
CA GLU A 301 17.54 -6.97 10.69
C GLU A 301 18.07 -8.17 9.93
N ASP A 302 18.86 -7.93 8.85
CA ASP A 302 19.24 -9.00 7.94
C ASP A 302 20.30 -9.94 8.54
N LEU A 303 21.03 -9.49 9.55
CA LEU A 303 21.99 -10.31 10.28
C LEU A 303 21.55 -10.56 11.73
N GLY A 304 21.47 -9.54 12.57
CA GLY A 304 21.29 -9.66 14.02
C GLY A 304 19.95 -10.28 14.41
N LEU A 305 18.83 -9.72 13.90
CA LEU A 305 17.49 -10.23 14.23
C LEU A 305 17.29 -11.68 13.76
N ARG A 306 17.82 -12.04 12.60
CA ARG A 306 17.69 -13.40 12.07
C ARG A 306 18.51 -14.41 12.84
N LEU A 307 19.72 -14.07 13.28
CA LEU A 307 20.50 -14.91 14.20
C LEU A 307 19.72 -15.14 15.50
N TYR A 308 19.12 -14.10 16.03
CA TYR A 308 18.29 -14.18 17.24
C TYR A 308 17.04 -15.06 17.04
N GLU A 309 16.32 -14.88 15.93
CA GLU A 309 15.15 -15.70 15.58
C GLU A 309 15.51 -17.17 15.43
N GLN A 310 16.60 -17.47 14.74
CA GLN A 310 17.06 -18.83 14.55
C GLN A 310 17.49 -19.50 15.86
N ALA A 311 18.17 -18.77 16.75
CA ALA A 311 18.54 -19.27 18.06
C ALA A 311 17.31 -19.63 18.93
N ARG A 312 16.16 -18.96 18.73
CA ARG A 312 14.90 -19.23 19.40
C ARG A 312 14.06 -20.34 18.78
N ARG A 313 14.24 -20.64 17.47
CA ARG A 313 13.48 -21.68 16.74
C ARG A 313 13.82 -23.13 17.14
N ARG A 314 14.78 -23.36 18.01
CA ARG A 314 15.20 -24.71 18.45
C ARG A 314 14.13 -25.56 19.14
N LYS A 315 12.86 -25.09 19.27
CA LYS A 315 11.73 -25.90 19.73
C LYS A 315 10.65 -25.94 18.64
N PRO A 316 10.35 -27.11 18.06
CA PRO A 316 9.20 -27.27 17.15
C PRO A 316 7.90 -26.90 17.89
N ARG A 317 7.07 -26.08 17.26
CA ARG A 317 5.75 -25.76 17.76
C ARG A 317 4.75 -26.76 17.22
N PRO A 318 3.89 -27.37 18.06
CA PRO A 318 2.79 -28.20 17.55
C PRO A 318 1.88 -27.37 16.65
N PRO A 319 1.31 -27.95 15.57
CA PRO A 319 0.30 -27.28 14.78
C PRO A 319 -0.93 -26.99 15.66
N GLU A 320 -1.32 -25.72 15.76
CA GLU A 320 -2.59 -25.35 16.42
C GLU A 320 -3.76 -25.77 15.51
N ALA A 321 -4.70 -26.50 16.08
CA ALA A 321 -5.90 -26.94 15.37
C ALA A 321 -6.70 -25.77 14.80
N THR A 322 -7.03 -25.87 13.51
CA THR A 322 -7.71 -24.84 12.72
C THR A 322 -9.24 -24.91 12.75
N GLU A 323 -9.83 -25.51 13.79
CA GLU A 323 -11.29 -25.65 13.86
C GLU A 323 -11.99 -24.29 14.08
N GLY A 324 -12.90 -23.94 13.18
CA GLY A 324 -13.86 -22.83 13.31
C GLY A 324 -13.42 -21.44 12.85
N ARG A 325 -12.42 -21.31 11.97
CA ARG A 325 -12.00 -20.00 11.41
C ARG A 325 -12.86 -19.59 10.22
N SER A 326 -13.35 -18.35 10.22
CA SER A 326 -13.85 -17.71 8.99
C SER A 326 -12.71 -17.67 7.97
N ALA A 327 -12.99 -18.11 6.74
CA ALA A 327 -11.99 -18.17 5.65
C ALA A 327 -11.36 -16.82 5.28
N ASN A 328 -11.90 -15.70 5.79
CA ASN A 328 -11.57 -14.35 5.37
C ASN A 328 -10.94 -13.47 6.47
N SER A 329 -10.61 -13.99 7.65
CA SER A 329 -9.94 -13.21 8.69
C SER A 329 -8.61 -13.85 9.09
N LEU A 330 -7.51 -13.11 8.87
CA LEU A 330 -6.23 -13.45 9.50
C LEU A 330 -6.31 -13.13 10.99
N ARG A 331 -6.30 -14.15 11.83
CA ARG A 331 -5.93 -13.95 13.23
C ARG A 331 -4.42 -13.72 13.27
N ALA A 332 -3.98 -12.87 14.21
CA ALA A 332 -2.56 -12.69 14.46
C ALA A 332 -1.89 -14.06 14.62
N SER A 333 -1.19 -14.49 13.56
CA SER A 333 -0.61 -15.86 13.52
C SER A 333 0.71 -15.93 14.28
N VAL A 334 1.26 -14.77 14.66
CA VAL A 334 2.51 -14.67 15.42
C VAL A 334 2.23 -14.01 16.76
N LYS A 335 2.59 -14.67 17.85
CA LYS A 335 2.48 -14.10 19.21
C LYS A 335 3.31 -12.82 19.28
N PRO A 336 2.75 -11.71 19.79
CA PRO A 336 3.49 -10.47 19.93
C PRO A 336 4.75 -10.68 20.80
N PRO A 337 5.85 -9.96 20.51
CA PRO A 337 7.05 -10.02 21.33
C PRO A 337 6.75 -9.59 22.77
N GLY A 338 7.44 -10.19 23.73
CA GLY A 338 7.34 -9.76 25.13
C GLY A 338 7.88 -8.32 25.33
N ALA A 339 7.52 -7.70 26.45
CA ALA A 339 7.81 -6.28 26.72
C ALA A 339 9.30 -5.92 26.56
N LEU A 340 10.22 -6.75 27.03
CA LEU A 340 11.66 -6.51 26.90
C LEU A 340 12.13 -6.57 25.44
N ALA A 341 11.65 -7.54 24.66
CA ALA A 341 11.97 -7.66 23.25
C ALA A 341 11.39 -6.47 22.46
N MET A 342 10.21 -6.01 22.83
CA MET A 342 9.60 -4.82 22.21
C MET A 342 10.39 -3.55 22.55
N ALA A 343 10.84 -3.38 23.78
CA ALA A 343 11.70 -2.25 24.19
C ALA A 343 13.03 -2.26 23.42
N ALA A 344 13.67 -3.42 23.30
CA ALA A 344 14.88 -3.58 22.49
C ALA A 344 14.63 -3.26 21.00
N ALA A 345 13.52 -3.74 20.41
CA ALA A 345 13.16 -3.44 19.03
C ALA A 345 12.89 -1.95 18.80
N ARG A 346 12.26 -1.26 19.77
CA ARG A 346 12.10 0.21 19.74
C ARG A 346 13.45 0.94 19.78
N ALA A 347 14.37 0.53 20.66
CA ALA A 347 15.71 1.12 20.71
C ALA A 347 16.48 0.90 19.39
N LEU A 348 16.45 -0.30 18.84
CA LEU A 348 17.06 -0.61 17.54
C LEU A 348 16.40 0.16 16.39
N THR A 349 15.12 0.49 16.49
CA THR A 349 14.44 1.35 15.50
C THR A 349 15.11 2.73 15.39
N TRP A 350 15.57 3.30 16.51
CA TRP A 350 16.32 4.56 16.49
C TRP A 350 17.64 4.42 15.71
N VAL A 351 18.33 3.29 15.86
CA VAL A 351 19.55 3.03 15.06
C VAL A 351 19.20 2.96 13.56
N LEU A 352 18.09 2.32 13.18
CA LEU A 352 17.68 2.26 11.78
C LEU A 352 17.30 3.63 11.21
N LYS A 353 16.75 4.54 12.05
CA LYS A 353 16.43 5.91 11.61
C LYS A 353 17.69 6.71 11.24
N LEU A 354 18.85 6.35 11.77
CA LEU A 354 20.11 6.97 11.36
C LEU A 354 20.41 6.77 9.87
N ASP A 355 19.93 5.70 9.23
CA ASP A 355 20.05 5.53 7.78
C ASP A 355 19.47 6.74 7.02
N VAL A 356 18.28 7.19 7.42
CA VAL A 356 17.62 8.32 6.76
C VAL A 356 18.27 9.65 7.14
N VAL A 357 18.70 9.78 8.40
CA VAL A 357 19.34 11.02 8.89
C VAL A 357 20.71 11.24 8.23
N LEU A 358 21.55 10.20 8.22
CA LEU A 358 22.93 10.30 7.74
C LEU A 358 23.05 10.14 6.23
N PHE A 359 22.24 9.28 5.64
CA PHE A 359 22.37 8.86 4.25
C PHE A 359 21.13 9.17 3.39
N GLY A 360 20.14 9.90 3.92
CA GLY A 360 18.91 10.22 3.19
C GLY A 360 19.09 11.08 1.94
N GLY A 361 20.26 11.72 1.79
CA GLY A 361 20.69 12.41 0.56
C GLY A 361 21.51 11.55 -0.41
N VAL A 362 21.95 10.36 0.00
CA VAL A 362 22.76 9.48 -0.83
C VAL A 362 21.87 8.62 -1.70
N ARG A 363 21.91 8.83 -3.02
CA ARG A 363 21.08 8.13 -4.01
C ARG A 363 21.26 6.62 -3.94
N THR A 364 20.14 5.91 -3.88
CA THR A 364 20.06 4.44 -3.84
C THR A 364 18.70 3.97 -4.36
N GLY A 365 18.53 2.67 -4.58
CA GLY A 365 17.27 2.09 -5.07
C GLY A 365 16.06 2.34 -4.16
N PRO A 366 16.10 1.99 -2.86
CA PRO A 366 14.99 2.26 -1.94
C PRO A 366 14.85 3.75 -1.65
N PHE A 367 13.62 4.28 -1.74
CA PHE A 367 13.37 5.70 -1.49
C PHE A 367 11.95 5.96 -0.96
N PHE A 368 11.82 7.10 -0.30
CA PHE A 368 10.57 7.73 0.10
C PHE A 368 10.29 8.89 -0.86
N GLY A 369 9.09 8.96 -1.42
CA GLY A 369 8.64 10.04 -2.28
C GLY A 369 7.36 10.66 -1.78
N LEU A 370 7.32 12.00 -1.71
CA LEU A 370 6.08 12.76 -1.60
C LEU A 370 5.71 13.25 -2.99
N LEU A 371 4.56 12.84 -3.47
CA LEU A 371 4.03 13.20 -4.77
C LEU A 371 2.86 14.15 -4.63
N ARG A 372 2.71 15.05 -5.60
CA ARG A 372 1.58 15.96 -5.69
C ARG A 372 1.00 15.92 -7.10
N PRO A 373 -0.32 16.08 -7.25
CA PRO A 373 -0.90 16.33 -8.55
C PRO A 373 -0.24 17.55 -9.17
N ARG A 374 0.21 17.46 -10.43
CA ARG A 374 0.69 18.62 -11.18
C ARG A 374 -0.47 19.62 -11.26
N GLY A 375 -0.18 20.88 -11.00
CA GLY A 375 -1.19 21.93 -11.02
C GLY A 375 -1.95 21.87 -12.34
N GLY A 376 -3.22 21.49 -12.26
CA GLY A 376 -4.15 21.82 -13.32
C GLY A 376 -4.13 23.33 -13.43
N VAL A 377 -4.01 23.84 -14.63
CA VAL A 377 -4.31 25.24 -14.94
C VAL A 377 -5.54 25.60 -14.12
N GLN A 378 -5.42 26.56 -13.20
CA GLN A 378 -6.58 27.19 -12.60
C GLN A 378 -7.36 27.73 -13.80
N GLU A 379 -8.47 27.06 -14.13
CA GLU A 379 -9.44 27.69 -15.01
C GLU A 379 -9.85 28.96 -14.29
N GLY A 380 -9.30 30.06 -14.76
CA GLY A 380 -9.76 31.38 -14.36
C GLY A 380 -11.27 31.44 -14.62
N PRO A 381 -12.03 32.16 -13.81
CA PRO A 381 -13.46 32.32 -14.04
C PRO A 381 -13.65 32.83 -15.47
N HIS A 382 -14.29 32.02 -16.28
CA HIS A 382 -14.73 32.47 -17.61
C HIS A 382 -15.68 33.63 -17.37
N ALA A 383 -15.22 34.85 -17.78
CA ALA A 383 -16.06 36.02 -17.94
C ALA A 383 -17.04 35.80 -19.11
#